data_673a6d1663598acbc20ace2dda4ed340
#
_entry.id   673a6d1663598acbc20ace2dda4ed340
#
_cell.length_a   1.000
_cell.length_b   1.000
_cell.length_c   1.000
_cell.angle_alpha   90.00
_cell.angle_beta   90.00
_cell.angle_gamma   90.00
#
_symmetry.space_group_name_H-M   'P 1'
#
loop_
_entity.id
_entity.type
_entity.pdbx_description
1 polymer ?
#
loop_
_entity_poly.entity_id
_entity_poly.type
_entity_poly.pdbx_seq_one_letter_code
_entity_poly.pdbx_strand_id
1 'polypeptide(L)'
;MKRKLLLIIIFYICMSAHAQTIISGHVKDLQGEAVAGATVLLYSDSLLTPPMKGYAITRKDGSYSISPKSGGDMWVQAKCLGYKDRKVKARVMPESTDIVMEHDERSLSEIVVKGTYTGIKMAGDTVKFDTGHFSNGFENSVSDILEKLPGVSVSEGGNVSYGGKAVDKLLIDGRDLFTRESDGLVIKNMPADVVAGAEIIKNYKDGTPGSNYGRRDNTALNIKTKGLGRLSGYADASGGYKDKYNAKSFTLGAGNRLSLTAILSGNNTGTPVFSLNDYLSHMVSGGNVTASGQTSIKISGAETSLLYRPDNLCKDMNNMATLNAKYKASDRFEINGSLLFNHSDTHSRTERDETYLSADTLVRSASTTDNRGNFLTAKLAADWRPTDKAQLRWNIKAGMTDISLGTAATNSGTSGTKYDNTAKNNGRDIESNVSLNVSAGKGLLFVNGNFAWNDDKDRSMLTTNRRLLPVDYGTADNAATTST
;
A
#
# COMPACT_ATOMS: atom_id res chain seq x y z
N MET A 1 10.49 56.06 -25.43
CA MET A 1 10.09 54.84 -26.15
C MET A 1 9.78 53.67 -25.21
N LYS A 2 10.53 53.38 -24.16
CA LYS A 2 10.31 52.24 -23.25
C LYS A 2 8.94 52.23 -22.51
N ARG A 3 8.39 53.41 -22.12
CA ARG A 3 7.08 53.53 -21.47
C ARG A 3 5.87 53.20 -22.38
N LYS A 4 5.96 53.53 -23.68
CA LYS A 4 4.90 53.21 -24.66
C LYS A 4 4.88 51.72 -25.01
N LEU A 5 6.06 51.08 -25.04
CA LEU A 5 6.16 49.65 -25.27
C LEU A 5 5.56 48.83 -24.09
N LEU A 6 5.80 49.30 -22.85
CA LEU A 6 5.23 48.68 -21.65
C LEU A 6 3.70 48.72 -21.64
N LEU A 7 3.13 49.83 -22.03
CA LEU A 7 1.65 50.00 -22.15
C LEU A 7 1.05 49.11 -23.23
N ILE A 8 1.73 48.89 -24.34
CA ILE A 8 1.30 47.98 -25.42
C ILE A 8 1.35 46.54 -24.93
N ILE A 9 2.39 46.15 -24.19
CA ILE A 9 2.51 44.79 -23.60
C ILE A 9 1.44 44.55 -22.55
N ILE A 10 1.14 45.52 -21.68
CA ILE A 10 0.04 45.42 -20.68
C ILE A 10 -1.32 45.34 -21.38
N PHE A 11 -1.54 46.11 -22.46
CA PHE A 11 -2.77 46.04 -23.24
C PHE A 11 -2.93 44.67 -23.94
N TYR A 12 -1.85 44.07 -24.43
CA TYR A 12 -1.87 42.72 -25.03
C TYR A 12 -2.11 41.62 -24.00
N ILE A 13 -1.61 41.76 -22.77
CA ILE A 13 -1.84 40.80 -21.66
C ILE A 13 -3.32 40.90 -21.19
N CYS A 14 -3.92 42.09 -21.18
CA CYS A 14 -5.33 42.23 -20.83
C CYS A 14 -6.29 41.69 -21.91
N MET A 15 -5.89 41.52 -23.15
CA MET A 15 -6.73 40.92 -24.21
C MET A 15 -6.75 39.40 -24.20
N SER A 16 -5.93 38.72 -23.37
CA SER A 16 -5.96 37.27 -23.19
C SER A 16 -6.98 36.80 -22.15
N ALA A 17 -7.99 37.58 -21.84
CA ALA A 17 -9.15 37.14 -21.07
C ALA A 17 -9.86 36.03 -21.87
N HIS A 18 -9.54 34.79 -21.60
CA HIS A 18 -10.28 33.66 -22.12
C HIS A 18 -11.70 33.77 -21.59
N ALA A 19 -12.64 34.09 -22.48
CA ALA A 19 -14.06 34.08 -22.14
C ALA A 19 -14.42 32.66 -21.72
N GLN A 20 -14.50 32.43 -20.42
CA GLN A 20 -15.00 31.15 -19.92
C GLN A 20 -16.43 30.98 -20.38
N THR A 21 -16.68 29.96 -21.17
CA THR A 21 -18.03 29.58 -21.55
C THR A 21 -18.78 29.19 -20.29
N ILE A 22 -19.83 29.94 -19.94
CA ILE A 22 -20.67 29.64 -18.77
C ILE A 22 -22.09 29.43 -19.28
N ILE A 23 -22.69 28.34 -18.85
CA ILE A 23 -24.10 28.02 -19.06
C ILE A 23 -24.78 28.19 -17.71
N SER A 24 -25.72 29.14 -17.62
CA SER A 24 -26.46 29.45 -16.39
C SER A 24 -27.93 29.64 -16.68
N GLY A 25 -28.74 29.47 -15.66
CA GLY A 25 -30.19 29.68 -15.76
C GLY A 25 -30.89 29.31 -14.46
N HIS A 26 -32.21 29.21 -14.52
CA HIS A 26 -33.02 28.78 -13.39
C HIS A 26 -33.85 27.55 -13.75
N VAL A 27 -34.05 26.69 -12.78
CA VAL A 27 -35.01 25.59 -12.86
C VAL A 27 -36.26 25.98 -12.07
N LYS A 28 -37.41 25.98 -12.73
CA LYS A 28 -38.70 26.33 -12.17
C LYS A 28 -39.72 25.26 -12.49
N ASP A 29 -40.81 25.22 -11.75
CA ASP A 29 -41.97 24.41 -12.09
C ASP A 29 -42.93 25.16 -13.02
N LEU A 30 -44.07 24.55 -13.38
CA LEU A 30 -45.10 25.14 -14.21
C LEU A 30 -45.82 26.33 -13.54
N GLN A 31 -45.75 26.45 -12.22
CA GLN A 31 -46.31 27.55 -11.43
C GLN A 31 -45.32 28.73 -11.31
N GLY A 32 -44.05 28.52 -11.77
CA GLY A 32 -42.98 29.51 -11.69
C GLY A 32 -42.20 29.46 -10.38
N GLU A 33 -42.48 28.51 -9.51
CA GLU A 33 -41.77 28.27 -8.27
C GLU A 33 -40.36 27.70 -8.55
N ALA A 34 -39.38 28.08 -7.74
CA ALA A 34 -38.00 27.63 -7.90
C ALA A 34 -37.82 26.16 -7.49
N VAL A 35 -37.27 25.32 -8.35
CA VAL A 35 -36.96 23.92 -8.03
C VAL A 35 -35.55 23.85 -7.46
N ALA A 36 -35.45 23.81 -6.14
CA ALA A 36 -34.19 23.67 -5.41
C ALA A 36 -33.72 22.20 -5.38
N GLY A 37 -32.41 21.96 -5.45
CA GLY A 37 -31.85 20.62 -5.36
C GLY A 37 -31.99 19.79 -6.64
N ALA A 38 -32.45 20.35 -7.74
CA ALA A 38 -32.45 19.66 -9.03
C ALA A 38 -31.03 19.50 -9.56
N THR A 39 -30.73 18.32 -10.08
CA THR A 39 -29.45 18.03 -10.74
C THR A 39 -29.54 18.41 -12.21
N VAL A 40 -28.70 19.35 -12.64
CA VAL A 40 -28.59 19.80 -14.04
C VAL A 40 -27.33 19.19 -14.64
N LEU A 41 -27.50 18.34 -15.64
CA LEU A 41 -26.44 17.60 -16.33
C LEU A 41 -26.21 18.18 -17.72
N LEU A 42 -24.96 18.33 -18.13
CA LEU A 42 -24.58 18.90 -19.41
C LEU A 42 -24.00 17.80 -20.34
N TYR A 43 -24.48 17.75 -21.59
CA TYR A 43 -24.09 16.83 -22.62
C TYR A 43 -23.74 17.53 -23.94
N SER A 44 -22.96 16.86 -24.78
CA SER A 44 -22.55 17.37 -26.09
C SER A 44 -23.60 17.15 -27.23
N ASP A 45 -24.62 16.36 -26.95
CA ASP A 45 -25.64 16.03 -27.95
C ASP A 45 -27.05 15.90 -27.37
N SER A 46 -28.07 15.87 -28.24
CA SER A 46 -29.47 15.75 -27.86
C SER A 46 -29.86 14.34 -27.38
N LEU A 47 -29.04 13.34 -27.61
CA LEU A 47 -29.30 11.97 -27.16
C LEU A 47 -28.79 11.74 -25.75
N LEU A 48 -28.11 12.74 -25.15
CA LEU A 48 -27.53 12.71 -23.81
C LEU A 48 -26.48 11.60 -23.67
N THR A 49 -25.66 11.42 -24.72
CA THR A 49 -24.66 10.37 -24.79
C THR A 49 -23.52 10.62 -23.81
N PRO A 50 -23.17 9.65 -22.95
CA PRO A 50 -22.01 9.77 -22.06
C PRO A 50 -20.67 9.87 -22.83
N PRO A 51 -19.65 10.54 -22.25
CA PRO A 51 -19.61 11.11 -20.91
C PRO A 51 -20.27 12.51 -20.82
N MET A 52 -20.87 12.83 -19.65
CA MET A 52 -21.36 14.18 -19.36
C MET A 52 -20.21 15.17 -19.35
N LYS A 53 -20.47 16.40 -19.78
CA LYS A 53 -19.49 17.49 -19.87
C LYS A 53 -19.42 18.38 -18.62
N GLY A 54 -20.38 18.26 -17.73
CA GLY A 54 -20.46 18.98 -16.48
C GLY A 54 -21.80 18.76 -15.77
N TYR A 55 -21.90 19.22 -14.54
CA TYR A 55 -23.14 19.19 -13.78
C TYR A 55 -23.18 20.33 -12.78
N ALA A 56 -24.36 20.68 -12.33
CA ALA A 56 -24.64 21.58 -11.20
C ALA A 56 -25.85 21.09 -10.45
N ILE A 57 -25.97 21.50 -9.18
CA ILE A 57 -27.19 21.34 -8.37
C ILE A 57 -27.81 22.72 -8.17
N THR A 58 -29.13 22.86 -8.39
CA THR A 58 -29.78 24.12 -8.23
C THR A 58 -29.78 24.59 -6.78
N ARG A 59 -29.59 25.90 -6.62
CA ARG A 59 -29.67 26.60 -5.32
C ARG A 59 -31.11 26.72 -4.85
N LYS A 60 -31.33 27.34 -3.68
CA LYS A 60 -32.65 27.56 -3.11
C LYS A 60 -33.55 28.42 -4.01
N ASP A 61 -32.96 29.31 -4.79
CA ASP A 61 -33.65 30.19 -5.77
C ASP A 61 -33.83 29.54 -7.15
N GLY A 62 -33.48 28.24 -7.27
CA GLY A 62 -33.52 27.49 -8.53
C GLY A 62 -32.34 27.78 -9.47
N SER A 63 -31.43 28.68 -9.14
CA SER A 63 -30.33 29.08 -10.02
C SER A 63 -29.28 27.98 -10.12
N TYR A 64 -28.64 27.84 -11.32
CA TYR A 64 -27.52 26.97 -11.55
C TYR A 64 -26.47 27.62 -12.48
N SER A 65 -25.25 27.13 -12.43
CA SER A 65 -24.19 27.58 -13.32
C SER A 65 -23.21 26.42 -13.57
N ILE A 66 -22.88 26.17 -14.84
CA ILE A 66 -21.98 25.13 -15.29
C ILE A 66 -20.93 25.73 -16.22
N SER A 67 -19.64 25.47 -15.97
CA SER A 67 -18.54 25.89 -16.85
C SER A 67 -17.99 24.68 -17.60
N PRO A 68 -18.38 24.46 -18.87
CA PRO A 68 -17.88 23.35 -19.66
C PRO A 68 -16.42 23.57 -20.04
N LYS A 69 -15.67 22.48 -20.13
CA LYS A 69 -14.25 22.49 -20.55
C LYS A 69 -14.05 22.64 -22.06
N SER A 70 -15.09 22.50 -22.85
CA SER A 70 -15.07 22.59 -24.33
C SER A 70 -16.28 23.37 -24.84
N GLY A 71 -16.12 24.11 -25.92
CA GLY A 71 -17.21 24.83 -26.62
C GLY A 71 -17.98 23.91 -27.58
N GLY A 72 -19.09 24.38 -28.11
CA GLY A 72 -19.93 23.71 -29.08
C GLY A 72 -21.41 23.70 -28.69
N ASP A 73 -22.26 23.12 -29.53
CA ASP A 73 -23.67 22.89 -29.21
C ASP A 73 -23.78 21.93 -28.02
N MET A 74 -24.51 22.31 -27.01
CA MET A 74 -24.67 21.55 -25.77
C MET A 74 -26.13 21.41 -25.37
N TRP A 75 -26.45 20.41 -24.60
CA TRP A 75 -27.77 20.13 -24.08
C TRP A 75 -27.70 19.96 -22.57
N VAL A 76 -28.67 20.52 -21.88
CA VAL A 76 -28.84 20.34 -20.43
C VAL A 76 -30.05 19.48 -20.14
N GLN A 77 -29.91 18.57 -19.20
CA GLN A 77 -31.00 17.77 -18.65
C GLN A 77 -31.13 18.07 -17.16
N ALA A 78 -32.31 18.51 -16.74
CA ALA A 78 -32.64 18.68 -15.34
C ALA A 78 -33.37 17.43 -14.82
N LYS A 79 -32.97 16.97 -13.62
CA LYS A 79 -33.56 15.85 -12.88
C LYS A 79 -33.83 16.27 -11.45
N CYS A 80 -35.05 16.04 -10.98
CA CYS A 80 -35.42 16.26 -9.59
C CYS A 80 -36.47 15.25 -9.17
N LEU A 81 -36.39 14.78 -7.93
CA LEU A 81 -37.38 13.86 -7.38
C LEU A 81 -38.77 14.55 -7.35
N GLY A 82 -39.78 13.87 -7.86
CA GLY A 82 -41.13 14.38 -7.97
C GLY A 82 -41.42 15.23 -9.23
N TYR A 83 -40.45 15.31 -10.14
CA TYR A 83 -40.57 16.01 -11.41
C TYR A 83 -40.18 15.12 -12.59
N LYS A 84 -40.79 15.33 -13.75
CA LYS A 84 -40.38 14.67 -15.00
C LYS A 84 -39.03 15.21 -15.47
N ASP A 85 -38.16 14.37 -15.94
CA ASP A 85 -36.89 14.75 -16.56
C ASP A 85 -37.12 15.71 -17.72
N ARG A 86 -36.42 16.84 -17.74
CA ARG A 86 -36.54 17.85 -18.79
C ARG A 86 -35.21 18.12 -19.46
N LYS A 87 -35.17 18.11 -20.80
CA LYS A 87 -33.97 18.50 -21.54
C LYS A 87 -34.23 19.70 -22.42
N VAL A 88 -33.26 20.59 -22.54
CA VAL A 88 -33.30 21.77 -23.39
C VAL A 88 -31.92 22.00 -24.03
N LYS A 89 -31.88 22.70 -25.17
CA LYS A 89 -30.60 23.12 -25.76
C LYS A 89 -29.99 24.22 -24.89
N ALA A 90 -28.70 24.06 -24.55
CA ALA A 90 -27.99 25.04 -23.72
C ALA A 90 -27.71 26.32 -24.51
N ARG A 91 -27.81 27.47 -23.84
CA ARG A 91 -27.42 28.79 -24.33
C ARG A 91 -26.27 29.30 -23.49
N VAL A 92 -25.31 29.93 -24.11
CA VAL A 92 -24.11 30.46 -23.45
C VAL A 92 -24.39 31.92 -23.05
N MET A 93 -23.84 32.33 -21.91
CA MET A 93 -23.96 33.76 -21.51
C MET A 93 -23.59 34.72 -22.65
N PRO A 94 -24.32 35.84 -22.81
CA PRO A 94 -25.24 36.46 -21.83
C PRO A 94 -26.66 35.88 -21.77
N GLU A 95 -27.02 34.90 -22.61
CA GLU A 95 -28.33 34.28 -22.57
C GLU A 95 -28.42 33.24 -21.43
N SER A 96 -29.60 33.17 -20.78
CA SER A 96 -29.87 32.16 -19.77
C SER A 96 -30.53 30.92 -20.39
N THR A 97 -30.29 29.77 -19.81
CA THR A 97 -30.95 28.49 -20.14
C THR A 97 -31.89 28.11 -19.01
N ASP A 98 -33.09 28.68 -19.03
CA ASP A 98 -34.12 28.38 -18.04
C ASP A 98 -34.81 27.06 -18.38
N ILE A 99 -35.09 26.26 -17.36
CA ILE A 99 -35.69 24.93 -17.51
C ILE A 99 -36.99 24.92 -16.70
N VAL A 100 -38.08 24.57 -17.36
CA VAL A 100 -39.37 24.39 -16.71
C VAL A 100 -39.65 22.91 -16.57
N MET A 101 -39.82 22.44 -15.34
CA MET A 101 -40.09 21.04 -14.99
C MET A 101 -41.56 20.84 -14.66
N GLU A 102 -42.11 19.72 -15.05
CA GLU A 102 -43.47 19.31 -14.76
C GLU A 102 -43.45 18.30 -13.61
N HIS A 103 -44.39 18.45 -12.66
CA HIS A 103 -44.56 17.45 -11.60
C HIS A 103 -44.88 16.08 -12.19
N ASP A 104 -44.20 15.06 -11.69
CA ASP A 104 -44.51 13.68 -12.02
C ASP A 104 -45.57 13.15 -11.05
N GLU A 105 -46.84 13.26 -11.45
CA GLU A 105 -47.97 12.77 -10.69
C GLU A 105 -48.07 11.23 -10.63
N ARG A 106 -47.01 10.52 -11.08
CA ARG A 106 -47.00 9.07 -10.89
C ARG A 106 -47.02 8.80 -9.40
N SER A 107 -48.16 8.39 -8.90
CA SER A 107 -48.31 7.69 -7.64
C SER A 107 -47.12 6.72 -7.51
N LEU A 108 -46.36 6.84 -6.44
CA LEU A 108 -45.35 5.86 -6.07
C LEU A 108 -46.06 4.51 -5.93
N SER A 109 -46.14 3.74 -7.01
CA SER A 109 -46.35 2.32 -6.91
C SER A 109 -45.26 1.83 -5.99
N GLU A 110 -45.66 1.10 -4.96
CA GLU A 110 -44.80 0.44 -4.01
C GLU A 110 -43.52 -0.02 -4.71
N ILE A 111 -42.41 0.70 -4.49
CA ILE A 111 -41.12 0.29 -4.98
C ILE A 111 -40.78 -0.92 -4.12
N VAL A 112 -41.15 -2.09 -4.60
CA VAL A 112 -40.53 -3.34 -4.17
C VAL A 112 -39.07 -3.17 -4.58
N VAL A 113 -38.27 -2.65 -3.66
CA VAL A 113 -36.81 -2.68 -3.78
C VAL A 113 -36.45 -4.17 -3.76
N LYS A 114 -36.50 -4.80 -4.92
CA LYS A 114 -35.74 -6.01 -5.15
C LYS A 114 -34.31 -5.56 -5.00
N GLY A 115 -33.76 -5.74 -3.79
CA GLY A 115 -32.38 -5.46 -3.52
C GLY A 115 -31.58 -6.24 -4.55
N THR A 116 -31.03 -5.54 -5.52
CA THR A 116 -30.07 -6.15 -6.43
C THR A 116 -28.95 -6.60 -5.51
N TYR A 117 -28.70 -7.90 -5.46
CA TYR A 117 -27.61 -8.45 -4.68
C TYR A 117 -26.30 -7.82 -5.17
N THR A 118 -25.73 -6.95 -4.35
CA THR A 118 -24.55 -6.16 -4.69
C THR A 118 -23.25 -6.92 -4.39
N GLY A 119 -23.33 -8.21 -4.09
CA GLY A 119 -22.16 -8.98 -3.64
C GLY A 119 -21.74 -8.71 -2.20
N ILE A 120 -22.49 -7.85 -1.46
CA ILE A 120 -22.18 -7.48 -0.08
C ILE A 120 -23.38 -7.84 0.81
N LYS A 121 -23.10 -8.49 1.93
CA LYS A 121 -24.09 -8.75 2.98
C LYS A 121 -23.54 -8.30 4.33
N MET A 122 -24.35 -7.60 5.10
CA MET A 122 -24.05 -7.31 6.50
C MET A 122 -24.78 -8.26 7.42
N ALA A 123 -24.08 -8.86 8.37
CA ALA A 123 -24.63 -9.75 9.39
C ALA A 123 -24.03 -9.36 10.76
N GLY A 124 -24.72 -8.51 11.51
CA GLY A 124 -24.21 -7.93 12.75
C GLY A 124 -22.90 -7.17 12.51
N ASP A 125 -21.85 -7.55 13.22
CA ASP A 125 -20.52 -6.93 13.10
C ASP A 125 -19.69 -7.47 11.90
N THR A 126 -20.28 -8.35 11.08
CA THR A 126 -19.59 -8.97 9.95
C THR A 126 -20.09 -8.42 8.62
N VAL A 127 -19.17 -7.93 7.79
CA VAL A 127 -19.40 -7.58 6.38
C VAL A 127 -18.88 -8.72 5.53
N LYS A 128 -19.74 -9.32 4.74
CA LYS A 128 -19.43 -10.46 3.86
C LYS A 128 -19.41 -10.00 2.42
N PHE A 129 -18.34 -10.31 1.73
CA PHE A 129 -18.14 -10.04 0.31
C PHE A 129 -18.18 -11.36 -0.47
N ASP A 130 -19.01 -11.41 -1.49
CA ASP A 130 -18.97 -12.45 -2.51
C ASP A 130 -17.94 -12.01 -3.58
N THR A 131 -16.76 -12.59 -3.51
CA THR A 131 -15.65 -12.19 -4.38
C THR A 131 -15.93 -12.41 -5.85
N GLY A 132 -16.83 -13.34 -6.20
CA GLY A 132 -17.26 -13.57 -7.58
C GLY A 132 -17.95 -12.35 -8.22
N HIS A 133 -18.54 -11.45 -7.41
CA HIS A 133 -19.15 -10.21 -7.90
C HIS A 133 -18.13 -9.11 -8.21
N PHE A 134 -16.96 -9.17 -7.61
CA PHE A 134 -15.92 -8.14 -7.72
C PHE A 134 -14.74 -8.59 -8.57
N SER A 135 -14.58 -9.91 -8.78
CA SER A 135 -13.54 -10.49 -9.61
C SER A 135 -13.91 -10.39 -11.10
N ASN A 136 -12.92 -10.08 -11.92
CA ASN A 136 -13.02 -10.12 -13.38
C ASN A 136 -12.23 -11.29 -14.02
N GLY A 137 -11.63 -12.16 -13.16
CA GLY A 137 -10.88 -13.35 -13.59
C GLY A 137 -9.42 -13.11 -13.97
N PHE A 138 -8.90 -11.88 -13.79
CA PHE A 138 -7.50 -11.53 -14.05
C PHE A 138 -6.66 -11.38 -12.78
N GLU A 139 -7.26 -11.63 -11.63
CA GLU A 139 -6.57 -11.57 -10.34
C GLU A 139 -5.64 -12.78 -10.20
N ASN A 140 -4.40 -12.49 -9.80
CA ASN A 140 -3.39 -13.53 -9.56
C ASN A 140 -3.33 -13.91 -8.07
N SER A 141 -3.60 -12.96 -7.18
CA SER A 141 -3.44 -13.11 -5.74
C SER A 141 -4.69 -12.69 -4.97
N VAL A 142 -4.75 -13.08 -3.71
CA VAL A 142 -5.76 -12.59 -2.76
C VAL A 142 -5.71 -11.06 -2.65
N SER A 143 -4.50 -10.46 -2.68
CA SER A 143 -4.33 -9.00 -2.69
C SER A 143 -5.15 -8.33 -3.79
N ASP A 144 -5.06 -8.86 -5.02
CA ASP A 144 -5.74 -8.29 -6.18
C ASP A 144 -7.28 -8.33 -6.06
N ILE A 145 -7.80 -9.39 -5.40
CA ILE A 145 -9.23 -9.48 -5.09
C ILE A 145 -9.63 -8.48 -4.02
N LEU A 146 -8.84 -8.40 -2.92
CA LEU A 146 -9.16 -7.54 -1.78
C LEU A 146 -9.17 -6.06 -2.17
N GLU A 147 -8.28 -5.62 -3.06
CA GLU A 147 -8.23 -4.23 -3.55
C GLU A 147 -9.49 -3.82 -4.32
N LYS A 148 -10.25 -4.77 -4.85
CA LYS A 148 -11.52 -4.52 -5.54
C LYS A 148 -12.72 -4.46 -4.61
N LEU A 149 -12.56 -4.87 -3.34
CA LEU A 149 -13.65 -4.88 -2.39
C LEU A 149 -13.91 -3.47 -1.83
N PRO A 150 -15.15 -3.00 -1.83
CA PRO A 150 -15.50 -1.67 -1.33
C PRO A 150 -15.05 -1.44 0.12
N GLY A 151 -14.30 -0.37 0.34
CA GLY A 151 -13.79 0.03 1.65
C GLY A 151 -12.59 -0.77 2.15
N VAL A 152 -12.11 -1.74 1.38
CA VAL A 152 -10.87 -2.47 1.64
C VAL A 152 -9.72 -1.78 0.92
N SER A 153 -8.56 -1.70 1.55
CA SER A 153 -7.32 -1.29 0.90
C SER A 153 -6.19 -2.21 1.35
N VAL A 154 -5.30 -2.51 0.44
CA VAL A 154 -4.12 -3.33 0.70
C VAL A 154 -2.88 -2.47 0.46
N SER A 155 -1.97 -2.44 1.42
CA SER A 155 -0.69 -1.76 1.24
C SER A 155 0.25 -2.60 0.38
N GLU A 156 1.31 -1.99 -0.13
CA GLU A 156 2.37 -2.69 -0.85
C GLU A 156 2.98 -3.86 -0.06
N GLY A 157 3.04 -3.75 1.27
CA GLY A 157 3.46 -4.83 2.17
C GLY A 157 2.39 -5.88 2.47
N GLY A 158 1.23 -5.85 1.78
CA GLY A 158 0.13 -6.81 2.00
C GLY A 158 -0.69 -6.55 3.27
N ASN A 159 -0.46 -5.45 3.98
CA ASN A 159 -1.29 -5.10 5.13
C ASN A 159 -2.65 -4.60 4.67
N VAL A 160 -3.69 -5.19 5.20
CA VAL A 160 -5.07 -4.87 4.85
C VAL A 160 -5.65 -3.86 5.82
N SER A 161 -6.45 -2.93 5.30
CA SER A 161 -7.30 -2.06 6.10
C SER A 161 -8.72 -2.04 5.55
N TYR A 162 -9.69 -1.77 6.43
CA TYR A 162 -11.10 -1.63 6.10
C TYR A 162 -11.66 -0.34 6.70
N GLY A 163 -12.21 0.53 5.84
CA GLY A 163 -12.71 1.84 6.26
C GLY A 163 -11.64 2.70 6.97
N GLY A 164 -10.38 2.60 6.54
CA GLY A 164 -9.24 3.29 7.14
C GLY A 164 -8.71 2.68 8.44
N LYS A 165 -9.30 1.59 8.95
CA LYS A 165 -8.80 0.84 10.12
C LYS A 165 -7.99 -0.37 9.68
N ALA A 166 -6.81 -0.56 10.28
CA ALA A 166 -6.00 -1.74 10.01
C ALA A 166 -6.71 -3.02 10.46
N VAL A 167 -6.54 -4.08 9.67
CA VAL A 167 -6.95 -5.43 10.04
C VAL A 167 -5.90 -6.01 11.00
N ASP A 168 -6.36 -6.49 12.14
CA ASP A 168 -5.48 -7.00 13.21
C ASP A 168 -5.18 -8.49 13.07
N LYS A 169 -6.03 -9.24 12.34
CA LYS A 169 -5.95 -10.70 12.25
C LYS A 169 -6.41 -11.21 10.89
N LEU A 170 -5.63 -12.12 10.31
CA LEU A 170 -6.02 -12.90 9.13
C LEU A 170 -6.50 -14.28 9.56
N LEU A 171 -7.66 -14.68 9.04
CA LEU A 171 -8.24 -16.01 9.19
C LEU A 171 -8.47 -16.63 7.81
N ILE A 172 -8.32 -17.94 7.72
CA ILE A 172 -8.74 -18.72 6.56
C ILE A 172 -9.78 -19.74 7.00
N ASP A 173 -10.97 -19.65 6.42
CA ASP A 173 -12.16 -20.46 6.80
C ASP A 173 -12.43 -20.44 8.31
N GLY A 174 -12.24 -19.26 8.93
CA GLY A 174 -12.42 -19.06 10.38
C GLY A 174 -11.26 -19.56 11.24
N ARG A 175 -10.20 -20.13 10.65
CA ARG A 175 -9.03 -20.65 11.37
C ARG A 175 -7.86 -19.68 11.33
N ASP A 176 -7.22 -19.49 12.46
CA ASP A 176 -5.96 -18.77 12.58
C ASP A 176 -4.80 -19.71 12.19
N LEU A 177 -4.38 -19.65 10.94
CA LEU A 177 -3.38 -20.55 10.37
C LEU A 177 -1.98 -19.95 10.32
N PHE A 178 -1.86 -18.63 10.43
CA PHE A 178 -0.61 -17.91 10.20
C PHE A 178 -0.14 -17.16 11.44
N THR A 179 1.08 -16.68 11.39
CA THR A 179 1.58 -15.67 12.30
C THR A 179 1.26 -14.29 11.73
N ARG A 180 1.03 -13.30 12.58
CA ARG A 180 0.74 -11.93 12.14
C ARG A 180 1.79 -11.36 11.19
N GLU A 181 3.03 -11.76 11.38
CA GLU A 181 4.16 -11.35 10.55
C GLU A 181 4.09 -11.88 9.12
N SER A 182 3.43 -13.02 8.92
CA SER A 182 3.30 -13.65 7.61
C SER A 182 2.01 -13.29 6.87
N ASP A 183 1.04 -12.63 7.54
CA ASP A 183 -0.27 -12.32 6.96
C ASP A 183 -0.15 -11.56 5.64
N GLY A 184 0.68 -10.52 5.58
CA GLY A 184 0.89 -9.74 4.36
C GLY A 184 1.51 -10.55 3.22
N LEU A 185 2.51 -11.38 3.52
CA LEU A 185 3.12 -12.26 2.52
C LEU A 185 2.14 -13.31 2.01
N VAL A 186 1.29 -13.84 2.88
CA VAL A 186 0.24 -14.80 2.49
C VAL A 186 -0.76 -14.14 1.55
N ILE A 187 -1.26 -12.95 1.89
CA ILE A 187 -2.22 -12.18 1.05
C ILE A 187 -1.65 -11.89 -0.33
N LYS A 188 -0.38 -11.53 -0.43
CA LYS A 188 0.31 -11.25 -1.72
C LYS A 188 0.57 -12.49 -2.57
N ASN A 189 0.74 -13.65 -1.93
CA ASN A 189 1.18 -14.87 -2.62
C ASN A 189 0.12 -15.98 -2.68
N MET A 190 -0.94 -15.92 -1.90
CA MET A 190 -2.04 -16.87 -2.00
C MET A 190 -2.83 -16.65 -3.30
N PRO A 191 -3.09 -17.71 -4.11
CA PRO A 191 -3.75 -17.56 -5.39
C PRO A 191 -5.19 -17.05 -5.25
N ALA A 192 -5.61 -16.22 -6.20
CA ALA A 192 -6.96 -15.67 -6.25
C ALA A 192 -8.04 -16.73 -6.48
N ASP A 193 -7.74 -17.76 -7.25
CA ASP A 193 -8.67 -18.80 -7.68
C ASP A 193 -9.21 -19.68 -6.54
N VAL A 194 -8.48 -19.76 -5.42
CA VAL A 194 -8.93 -20.51 -4.23
C VAL A 194 -9.96 -19.74 -3.40
N VAL A 195 -10.14 -18.44 -3.65
CA VAL A 195 -11.04 -17.58 -2.86
C VAL A 195 -12.47 -17.73 -3.31
N ALA A 196 -13.38 -17.95 -2.36
CA ALA A 196 -14.82 -17.96 -2.59
C ALA A 196 -15.50 -16.70 -2.03
N GLY A 197 -14.90 -16.06 -1.03
CA GLY A 197 -15.43 -14.86 -0.40
C GLY A 197 -14.47 -14.29 0.61
N ALA A 198 -14.77 -13.08 1.07
CA ALA A 198 -14.07 -12.43 2.16
C ALA A 198 -15.05 -11.89 3.20
N GLU A 199 -14.70 -11.96 4.45
CA GLU A 199 -15.52 -11.45 5.56
C GLU A 199 -14.67 -10.51 6.42
N ILE A 200 -15.16 -9.31 6.65
CA ILE A 200 -14.58 -8.39 7.63
C ILE A 200 -15.38 -8.50 8.92
N ILE A 201 -14.74 -8.96 9.96
CA ILE A 201 -15.33 -9.16 11.29
C ILE A 201 -14.87 -8.01 12.18
N LYS A 202 -15.77 -7.06 12.46
CA LYS A 202 -15.53 -5.95 13.38
C LYS A 202 -15.66 -6.45 14.82
N ASN A 203 -15.00 -5.76 15.75
CA ASN A 203 -15.03 -6.13 17.18
C ASN A 203 -14.60 -7.59 17.44
N TYR A 204 -13.65 -8.07 16.62
CA TYR A 204 -13.15 -9.44 16.73
C TYR A 204 -12.50 -9.69 18.09
N LYS A 205 -12.86 -10.80 18.72
CA LYS A 205 -12.30 -11.24 20.01
C LYS A 205 -11.52 -12.53 19.80
N ASP A 206 -10.24 -12.48 20.07
CA ASP A 206 -9.35 -13.66 19.96
C ASP A 206 -9.37 -14.57 21.20
N GLY A 207 -10.19 -14.24 22.21
CA GLY A 207 -10.30 -14.99 23.45
C GLY A 207 -9.11 -14.83 24.39
N THR A 208 -8.20 -13.87 24.14
CA THR A 208 -7.06 -13.61 25.05
C THR A 208 -7.56 -12.95 26.36
N PRO A 209 -6.99 -13.34 27.52
CA PRO A 209 -7.28 -12.65 28.78
C PRO A 209 -6.92 -11.18 28.66
N GLY A 210 -7.86 -10.32 29.01
CA GLY A 210 -7.66 -8.87 28.91
C GLY A 210 -8.07 -8.25 27.56
N SER A 211 -8.44 -9.00 26.54
CA SER A 211 -8.96 -8.46 25.27
C SER A 211 -10.21 -7.59 25.47
N ASN A 212 -10.92 -7.75 26.60
CA ASN A 212 -12.06 -6.92 26.98
C ASN A 212 -11.67 -5.59 27.64
N TYR A 213 -10.41 -5.40 28.06
CA TYR A 213 -9.93 -4.19 28.76
C TYR A 213 -9.14 -3.24 27.87
N GLY A 214 -8.85 -3.63 26.64
CA GLY A 214 -8.11 -2.84 25.67
C GLY A 214 -8.96 -2.38 24.51
N ARG A 215 -8.34 -2.30 23.34
CA ARG A 215 -8.97 -1.98 22.05
C ARG A 215 -10.23 -2.80 21.82
N ARG A 216 -11.38 -2.15 21.89
CA ARG A 216 -12.66 -2.77 21.53
C ARG A 216 -12.87 -2.91 20.02
N ASP A 217 -11.97 -2.40 19.22
CA ASP A 217 -12.13 -2.20 17.77
C ASP A 217 -11.25 -3.13 16.93
N ASN A 218 -10.83 -4.29 17.45
CA ASN A 218 -10.05 -5.26 16.66
C ASN A 218 -10.86 -5.73 15.45
N THR A 219 -10.23 -5.74 14.29
CA THR A 219 -10.84 -6.17 13.04
C THR A 219 -10.13 -7.41 12.53
N ALA A 220 -10.89 -8.45 12.16
CA ALA A 220 -10.35 -9.62 11.49
C ALA A 220 -10.83 -9.69 10.04
N LEU A 221 -9.94 -10.11 9.15
CA LEU A 221 -10.25 -10.51 7.79
C LEU A 221 -10.30 -12.03 7.75
N ASN A 222 -11.41 -12.58 7.34
CA ASN A 222 -11.57 -14.01 7.12
C ASN A 222 -11.75 -14.29 5.63
N ILE A 223 -10.77 -14.94 5.01
CA ILE A 223 -10.85 -15.40 3.63
C ILE A 223 -11.59 -16.73 3.62
N LYS A 224 -12.71 -16.78 2.91
CA LYS A 224 -13.42 -18.01 2.62
C LYS A 224 -12.85 -18.63 1.36
N THR A 225 -12.52 -19.90 1.44
CA THR A 225 -11.98 -20.64 0.31
C THR A 225 -13.03 -21.54 -0.33
N LYS A 226 -12.79 -21.97 -1.57
CA LYS A 226 -13.60 -22.96 -2.28
C LYS A 226 -13.42 -24.38 -1.73
N GLY A 227 -12.74 -24.50 -0.60
CA GLY A 227 -12.34 -25.74 0.05
C GLY A 227 -10.84 -25.95 -0.07
N LEU A 228 -10.09 -25.56 0.99
CA LEU A 228 -8.68 -25.94 1.09
C LEU A 228 -8.58 -27.44 1.42
N GLY A 229 -7.90 -28.18 0.56
CA GLY A 229 -7.42 -29.51 0.88
C GLY A 229 -6.44 -29.49 2.05
N ARG A 230 -6.06 -30.66 2.55
CA ARG A 230 -4.99 -30.76 3.58
C ARG A 230 -3.68 -30.14 3.11
N LEU A 231 -3.43 -30.15 1.81
CA LEU A 231 -2.31 -29.50 1.14
C LEU A 231 -2.85 -28.77 -0.10
N SER A 232 -2.56 -27.49 -0.20
CA SER A 232 -2.95 -26.62 -1.31
C SER A 232 -1.77 -25.73 -1.69
N GLY A 233 -1.62 -25.41 -2.97
CA GLY A 233 -0.56 -24.53 -3.40
C GLY A 233 -0.42 -24.50 -4.91
N TYR A 234 0.53 -23.73 -5.38
CA TYR A 234 0.92 -23.65 -6.78
C TYR A 234 2.44 -23.46 -6.91
N ALA A 235 2.95 -23.74 -8.07
CA ALA A 235 4.28 -23.37 -8.50
C ALA A 235 4.20 -22.84 -9.94
N ASP A 236 4.78 -21.69 -10.16
CA ASP A 236 4.92 -21.04 -11.47
C ASP A 236 6.39 -20.77 -11.72
N ALA A 237 6.85 -21.06 -12.93
CA ALA A 237 8.21 -20.77 -13.33
C ALA A 237 8.22 -20.37 -14.80
N SER A 238 8.88 -19.28 -15.10
CA SER A 238 9.05 -18.76 -16.46
C SER A 238 10.51 -18.40 -16.72
N GLY A 239 10.93 -18.60 -17.95
CA GLY A 239 12.25 -18.23 -18.46
C GLY A 239 12.13 -17.28 -19.65
N GLY A 240 13.13 -16.44 -19.83
CA GLY A 240 13.15 -15.45 -20.90
C GLY A 240 14.51 -15.30 -21.58
N TYR A 241 14.57 -14.41 -22.56
CA TYR A 241 15.80 -14.05 -23.25
C TYR A 241 16.84 -13.46 -22.30
N LYS A 242 18.12 -13.74 -22.52
CA LYS A 242 19.26 -13.31 -21.70
C LYS A 242 19.16 -13.77 -20.24
N ASP A 243 18.92 -15.07 -20.06
CA ASP A 243 18.85 -15.74 -18.74
C ASP A 243 17.85 -15.13 -17.74
N LYS A 244 16.81 -14.45 -18.29
CA LYS A 244 15.73 -13.94 -17.45
C LYS A 244 14.90 -15.10 -16.93
N TYR A 245 14.61 -15.03 -15.62
CA TYR A 245 13.74 -16.00 -14.95
C TYR A 245 12.78 -15.30 -13.97
N ASN A 246 11.66 -15.93 -13.75
CA ASN A 246 10.75 -15.64 -12.66
C ASN A 246 10.16 -16.96 -12.16
N ALA A 247 10.28 -17.22 -10.87
CA ALA A 247 9.74 -18.42 -10.25
C ALA A 247 9.03 -18.06 -8.94
N LYS A 248 7.84 -18.59 -8.75
CA LYS A 248 7.01 -18.39 -7.56
C LYS A 248 6.41 -19.74 -7.14
N SER A 249 6.35 -19.98 -5.85
CA SER A 249 5.63 -21.11 -5.28
C SER A 249 4.99 -20.70 -3.97
N PHE A 250 3.77 -21.10 -3.78
CA PHE A 250 3.03 -20.99 -2.53
C PHE A 250 2.51 -22.38 -2.16
N THR A 251 2.71 -22.78 -0.92
CA THR A 251 2.20 -24.06 -0.40
C THR A 251 1.61 -23.82 0.98
N LEU A 252 0.41 -24.29 1.19
CA LEU A 252 -0.31 -24.26 2.46
C LEU A 252 -0.72 -25.68 2.84
N GLY A 253 -0.19 -26.18 3.94
CA GLY A 253 -0.68 -27.37 4.63
C GLY A 253 -1.57 -26.98 5.81
N ALA A 254 -2.85 -27.32 5.77
CA ALA A 254 -3.85 -26.93 6.78
C ALA A 254 -4.41 -28.15 7.51
N GLY A 255 -3.68 -28.63 8.51
CA GLY A 255 -4.14 -29.68 9.42
C GLY A 255 -4.94 -29.16 10.62
N ASN A 256 -5.48 -30.06 11.43
CA ASN A 256 -6.25 -29.66 12.62
C ASN A 256 -5.33 -29.11 13.73
N ARG A 257 -4.11 -29.59 13.85
CA ARG A 257 -3.15 -29.18 14.88
C ARG A 257 -1.92 -28.51 14.29
N LEU A 258 -1.54 -28.85 13.07
CA LEU A 258 -0.35 -28.33 12.40
C LEU A 258 -0.76 -27.62 11.12
N SER A 259 -0.38 -26.36 10.99
CA SER A 259 -0.45 -25.59 9.74
C SER A 259 0.96 -25.24 9.31
N LEU A 260 1.23 -25.41 8.03
CA LEU A 260 2.52 -25.10 7.41
C LEU A 260 2.28 -24.22 6.19
N THR A 261 3.07 -23.16 6.06
CA THR A 261 3.06 -22.33 4.85
C THR A 261 4.47 -22.12 4.37
N ALA A 262 4.72 -22.43 3.10
CA ALA A 262 5.98 -22.14 2.45
C ALA A 262 5.74 -21.24 1.24
N ILE A 263 6.54 -20.18 1.12
CA ILE A 263 6.55 -19.29 -0.03
C ILE A 263 7.98 -19.22 -0.54
N LEU A 264 8.17 -19.53 -1.82
CA LEU A 264 9.43 -19.35 -2.52
C LEU A 264 9.15 -18.38 -3.67
N SER A 265 9.97 -17.37 -3.80
CA SER A 265 9.85 -16.43 -4.91
C SER A 265 11.22 -15.93 -5.31
N GLY A 266 11.49 -15.91 -6.60
CA GLY A 266 12.76 -15.41 -7.11
C GLY A 266 12.65 -14.97 -8.56
N ASN A 267 13.30 -13.88 -8.89
CA ASN A 267 13.42 -13.43 -10.27
C ASN A 267 14.66 -12.53 -10.46
N ASN A 268 14.98 -12.30 -11.74
CA ASN A 268 15.93 -11.31 -12.18
C ASN A 268 15.32 -10.35 -13.23
N THR A 269 14.01 -10.18 -13.20
CA THR A 269 13.23 -9.37 -14.16
C THR A 269 12.97 -7.95 -13.67
N GLY A 270 13.35 -7.61 -12.43
CA GLY A 270 13.10 -6.31 -11.82
C GLY A 270 11.79 -6.25 -11.02
N THR A 271 11.07 -7.36 -10.91
CA THR A 271 9.85 -7.40 -10.09
C THR A 271 10.23 -7.65 -8.62
N PRO A 272 9.91 -6.76 -7.68
CA PRO A 272 10.23 -6.98 -6.27
C PRO A 272 9.51 -8.22 -5.73
N VAL A 273 10.24 -9.19 -5.18
CA VAL A 273 9.66 -10.34 -4.47
C VAL A 273 9.50 -10.04 -2.97
N PHE A 274 10.32 -9.14 -2.46
CA PHE A 274 10.31 -8.68 -1.08
C PHE A 274 10.74 -7.21 -1.05
N SER A 275 9.87 -6.36 -0.53
CA SER A 275 10.05 -4.90 -0.52
C SER A 275 10.44 -4.40 0.87
N LEU A 276 10.85 -3.13 0.95
CA LEU A 276 11.06 -2.47 2.25
C LEU A 276 9.77 -2.49 3.10
N ASN A 277 8.61 -2.35 2.48
CA ASN A 277 7.33 -2.41 3.20
C ASN A 277 7.02 -3.81 3.74
N ASP A 278 7.37 -4.86 2.99
CA ASP A 278 7.27 -6.24 3.49
C ASP A 278 8.19 -6.44 4.71
N TYR A 279 9.42 -5.94 4.64
CA TYR A 279 10.39 -5.99 5.74
C TYR A 279 9.86 -5.24 6.98
N LEU A 280 9.40 -4.01 6.79
CA LEU A 280 8.85 -3.20 7.89
C LEU A 280 7.64 -3.89 8.53
N SER A 281 6.72 -4.42 7.74
CA SER A 281 5.56 -5.16 8.23
C SER A 281 5.97 -6.38 9.05
N HIS A 282 6.97 -7.12 8.56
CA HIS A 282 7.51 -8.28 9.26
C HIS A 282 8.21 -7.89 10.57
N MET A 283 8.93 -6.76 10.60
CA MET A 283 9.62 -6.26 11.79
C MET A 283 8.67 -5.65 12.81
N VAL A 284 7.68 -4.85 12.37
CA VAL A 284 6.72 -4.17 13.26
C VAL A 284 5.84 -5.17 14.00
N SER A 285 5.43 -6.23 13.35
CA SER A 285 4.56 -7.24 13.97
C SER A 285 5.19 -7.97 15.16
N GLY A 286 6.54 -7.97 15.25
CA GLY A 286 7.28 -8.48 16.40
C GLY A 286 7.82 -7.40 17.33
N GLY A 287 7.56 -6.12 17.04
CA GLY A 287 8.14 -4.98 17.76
C GLY A 287 7.72 -4.91 19.22
N ASN A 288 8.67 -4.55 20.08
CA ASN A 288 8.44 -4.27 21.48
C ASN A 288 7.52 -3.05 21.60
N VAL A 289 6.26 -3.26 21.93
CA VAL A 289 5.37 -2.18 22.36
C VAL A 289 5.78 -1.78 23.76
N THR A 290 6.37 -0.61 23.93
CA THR A 290 6.67 -0.05 25.25
C THR A 290 5.36 0.24 26.00
N ALA A 291 5.43 0.37 27.32
CA ALA A 291 4.27 0.74 28.14
C ALA A 291 3.60 2.07 27.71
N SER A 292 4.32 2.92 26.98
CA SER A 292 3.81 4.15 26.34
C SER A 292 3.12 3.93 24.98
N GLY A 293 3.05 2.69 24.49
CA GLY A 293 2.48 2.38 23.18
C GLY A 293 3.37 2.74 21.98
N GLN A 294 4.61 3.16 22.22
CA GLN A 294 5.57 3.45 21.15
C GLN A 294 6.29 2.17 20.72
N THR A 295 6.31 1.94 19.42
CA THR A 295 7.10 0.86 18.80
C THR A 295 8.36 1.49 18.22
N SER A 296 9.54 1.13 18.71
CA SER A 296 10.80 1.51 18.08
C SER A 296 11.30 0.40 17.18
N ILE A 297 11.56 0.75 15.92
CA ILE A 297 12.18 -0.14 14.95
C ILE A 297 13.56 0.46 14.67
N LYS A 298 14.62 -0.32 14.92
CA LYS A 298 15.94 0.01 14.43
C LYS A 298 16.09 -0.60 13.04
N ILE A 299 16.29 0.25 12.05
CA ILE A 299 16.62 -0.17 10.69
C ILE A 299 18.01 0.37 10.42
N SER A 300 18.95 -0.50 10.05
CA SER A 300 20.27 -0.06 9.62
C SER A 300 20.19 0.58 8.24
N GLY A 301 21.09 1.51 7.93
CA GLY A 301 21.19 2.09 6.59
C GLY A 301 21.52 1.02 5.53
N ALA A 302 22.24 -0.04 5.93
CA ALA A 302 22.58 -1.14 5.07
C ALA A 302 21.36 -1.98 4.68
N GLU A 303 20.48 -2.33 5.63
CA GLU A 303 19.23 -3.07 5.36
C GLU A 303 18.31 -2.25 4.45
N THR A 304 18.20 -0.94 4.70
CA THR A 304 17.42 -0.04 3.85
C THR A 304 17.96 -0.04 2.43
N SER A 305 19.28 0.02 2.25
CA SER A 305 19.90 0.01 0.92
C SER A 305 19.66 -1.29 0.16
N LEU A 306 19.63 -2.44 0.85
CA LEU A 306 19.36 -3.74 0.25
C LEU A 306 17.94 -3.85 -0.31
N LEU A 307 16.98 -3.23 0.36
CA LEU A 307 15.56 -3.29 0.03
C LEU A 307 15.10 -2.10 -0.83
N TYR A 308 15.90 -1.02 -0.87
CA TYR A 308 15.62 0.12 -1.73
C TYR A 308 15.92 -0.23 -3.19
N ARG A 309 14.97 0.06 -4.06
CA ARG A 309 15.07 -0.20 -5.50
C ARG A 309 14.92 1.09 -6.27
N PRO A 310 16.04 1.68 -6.72
CA PRO A 310 16.01 2.86 -7.56
C PRO A 310 15.53 2.50 -8.98
N ASP A 311 14.93 3.46 -9.67
CA ASP A 311 14.38 3.27 -11.04
C ASP A 311 15.46 3.01 -12.11
N ASN A 312 16.73 3.26 -11.80
CA ASN A 312 17.89 3.14 -12.70
C ASN A 312 18.64 1.81 -12.57
N LEU A 313 17.95 0.74 -12.18
CA LEU A 313 18.53 -0.60 -12.07
C LEU A 313 18.88 -1.17 -13.44
N CYS A 314 20.15 -1.58 -13.61
CA CYS A 314 20.63 -2.33 -14.76
C CYS A 314 20.56 -3.86 -14.54
N LYS A 315 20.71 -4.28 -13.29
CA LYS A 315 20.53 -5.66 -12.84
C LYS A 315 19.74 -5.65 -11.55
N ASP A 316 18.76 -6.53 -11.45
CA ASP A 316 17.99 -6.77 -10.24
C ASP A 316 17.72 -8.27 -10.14
N MET A 317 18.34 -8.90 -9.15
CA MET A 317 18.06 -10.28 -8.77
C MET A 317 17.59 -10.29 -7.32
N ASN A 318 16.45 -10.90 -7.10
CA ASN A 318 15.87 -11.02 -5.77
C ASN A 318 15.28 -12.40 -5.57
N ASN A 319 15.65 -13.05 -4.48
CA ASN A 319 15.19 -14.38 -4.12
C ASN A 319 14.76 -14.37 -2.65
N MET A 320 13.58 -14.90 -2.37
CA MET A 320 13.00 -14.99 -1.05
C MET A 320 12.51 -16.42 -0.79
N ALA A 321 12.73 -16.88 0.42
CA ALA A 321 12.13 -18.09 0.94
C ALA A 321 11.54 -17.81 2.33
N THR A 322 10.30 -18.19 2.56
CA THR A 322 9.68 -18.14 3.89
C THR A 322 9.01 -19.46 4.22
N LEU A 323 9.16 -19.86 5.47
CA LEU A 323 8.52 -21.02 6.04
C LEU A 323 7.84 -20.59 7.35
N ASN A 324 6.56 -20.86 7.45
CA ASN A 324 5.79 -20.61 8.67
C ASN A 324 5.16 -21.91 9.13
N ALA A 325 5.20 -22.17 10.43
CA ALA A 325 4.59 -23.31 11.07
C ALA A 325 3.81 -22.86 12.28
N LYS A 326 2.57 -23.33 12.43
CA LYS A 326 1.76 -23.14 13.61
C LYS A 326 1.31 -24.50 14.13
N TYR A 327 1.69 -24.81 15.37
CA TYR A 327 1.32 -26.04 16.02
C TYR A 327 0.46 -25.76 17.26
N LYS A 328 -0.78 -26.21 17.20
CA LYS A 328 -1.74 -26.16 18.29
C LYS A 328 -1.69 -27.46 19.08
N ALA A 329 -0.89 -27.49 20.13
CA ALA A 329 -0.76 -28.68 20.98
C ALA A 329 -2.06 -28.96 21.76
N SER A 330 -2.76 -27.89 22.21
CA SER A 330 -4.08 -27.95 22.84
C SER A 330 -4.83 -26.64 22.58
N ASP A 331 -6.07 -26.51 23.04
CA ASP A 331 -6.84 -25.25 22.99
C ASP A 331 -6.20 -24.13 23.84
N ARG A 332 -5.28 -24.48 24.72
CA ARG A 332 -4.61 -23.58 25.66
C ARG A 332 -3.11 -23.40 25.41
N PHE A 333 -2.54 -24.15 24.46
CA PHE A 333 -1.11 -24.05 24.16
C PHE A 333 -0.85 -24.17 22.66
N GLU A 334 -0.23 -23.13 22.11
CA GLU A 334 0.19 -23.09 20.72
C GLU A 334 1.63 -22.60 20.59
N ILE A 335 2.32 -23.08 19.57
CA ILE A 335 3.66 -22.67 19.18
C ILE A 335 3.61 -22.23 17.71
N ASN A 336 4.20 -21.09 17.43
CA ASN A 336 4.33 -20.54 16.10
C ASN A 336 5.82 -20.38 15.78
N GLY A 337 6.23 -20.78 14.60
CA GLY A 337 7.57 -20.56 14.09
C GLY A 337 7.54 -19.94 12.71
N SER A 338 8.45 -19.01 12.43
CA SER A 338 8.66 -18.46 11.10
C SER A 338 10.14 -18.35 10.78
N LEU A 339 10.48 -18.62 9.53
CA LEU A 339 11.80 -18.44 8.96
C LEU A 339 11.64 -17.62 7.68
N LEU A 340 12.41 -16.56 7.54
CA LEU A 340 12.45 -15.71 6.35
C LEU A 340 13.90 -15.54 5.92
N PHE A 341 14.20 -15.92 4.70
CA PHE A 341 15.47 -15.66 4.03
C PHE A 341 15.22 -14.77 2.81
N ASN A 342 16.06 -13.77 2.60
CA ASN A 342 16.09 -12.98 1.38
C ASN A 342 17.54 -12.80 0.91
N HIS A 343 17.72 -12.94 -0.40
CA HIS A 343 18.94 -12.59 -1.12
C HIS A 343 18.61 -11.55 -2.18
N SER A 344 19.40 -10.48 -2.24
CA SER A 344 19.28 -9.44 -3.27
C SER A 344 20.67 -9.14 -3.85
N ASP A 345 20.72 -8.95 -5.18
CA ASP A 345 21.92 -8.54 -5.93
C ASP A 345 21.48 -7.55 -6.99
N THR A 346 21.78 -6.27 -6.77
CA THR A 346 21.36 -5.18 -7.65
C THR A 346 22.55 -4.39 -8.15
N HIS A 347 22.48 -3.93 -9.40
CA HIS A 347 23.43 -3.01 -10.00
C HIS A 347 22.67 -1.84 -10.62
N SER A 348 23.03 -0.64 -10.24
CA SER A 348 22.46 0.59 -10.79
C SER A 348 23.53 1.48 -11.42
N ARG A 349 23.13 2.25 -12.43
CA ARG A 349 23.99 3.22 -13.09
C ARG A 349 23.26 4.54 -13.27
N THR A 350 23.93 5.61 -12.90
CA THR A 350 23.44 6.99 -13.10
C THR A 350 24.47 7.75 -13.90
N GLU A 351 24.03 8.42 -14.95
CA GLU A 351 24.81 9.38 -15.69
C GLU A 351 24.08 10.72 -15.67
N ARG A 352 24.81 11.80 -15.42
CA ARG A 352 24.26 13.14 -15.35
C ARG A 352 25.21 14.11 -16.07
N ASP A 353 24.66 14.87 -16.99
CA ASP A 353 25.33 15.96 -17.68
C ASP A 353 24.69 17.26 -17.17
N GLU A 354 25.51 18.12 -16.56
CA GLU A 354 25.13 19.44 -16.04
C GLU A 354 25.86 20.53 -16.79
N THR A 355 25.11 21.43 -17.43
CA THR A 355 25.66 22.60 -18.12
C THR A 355 25.48 23.84 -17.24
N TYR A 356 26.56 24.41 -16.80
CA TYR A 356 26.57 25.67 -16.05
C TYR A 356 26.60 26.85 -17.04
N LEU A 357 25.43 27.43 -17.30
CA LEU A 357 25.25 28.52 -18.27
C LEU A 357 26.07 29.77 -17.97
N SER A 358 26.41 30.00 -16.70
CA SER A 358 27.25 31.15 -16.29
C SER A 358 28.74 31.00 -16.61
N ALA A 359 29.21 29.78 -16.78
CA ALA A 359 30.62 29.44 -17.00
C ALA A 359 30.85 28.67 -18.30
N ASP A 360 29.82 28.42 -19.10
CA ASP A 360 29.84 27.56 -20.30
C ASP A 360 30.60 26.24 -20.07
N THR A 361 30.37 25.68 -18.89
CA THR A 361 31.10 24.49 -18.45
C THR A 361 30.14 23.32 -18.38
N LEU A 362 30.46 22.23 -19.08
CA LEU A 362 29.78 20.94 -18.99
C LEU A 362 30.46 20.08 -17.92
N VAL A 363 29.72 19.70 -16.91
CA VAL A 363 30.16 18.73 -15.90
C VAL A 363 29.42 17.42 -16.15
N ARG A 364 30.17 16.39 -16.45
CA ARG A 364 29.62 15.04 -16.60
C ARG A 364 29.95 14.20 -15.38
N SER A 365 28.94 13.63 -14.75
CA SER A 365 29.10 12.70 -13.65
C SER A 365 28.54 11.34 -14.02
N ALA A 366 29.21 10.27 -13.61
CA ALA A 366 28.75 8.91 -13.75
C ALA A 366 28.98 8.16 -12.44
N SER A 367 27.97 7.44 -11.98
CA SER A 367 28.10 6.57 -10.82
C SER A 367 27.49 5.20 -11.07
N THR A 368 28.13 4.19 -10.51
CA THR A 368 27.60 2.83 -10.44
C THR A 368 27.52 2.41 -8.99
N THR A 369 26.45 1.71 -8.65
CA THR A 369 26.25 1.16 -7.32
C THR A 369 25.92 -0.32 -7.43
N ASP A 370 26.74 -1.15 -6.79
CA ASP A 370 26.53 -2.57 -6.59
C ASP A 370 26.07 -2.81 -5.16
N ASN A 371 24.93 -3.43 -4.99
CA ASN A 371 24.40 -3.76 -3.69
C ASN A 371 24.02 -5.24 -3.64
N ARG A 372 24.70 -5.98 -2.79
CA ARG A 372 24.47 -7.41 -2.61
C ARG A 372 24.34 -7.72 -1.13
N GLY A 373 23.37 -8.55 -0.80
CA GLY A 373 23.26 -8.98 0.58
C GLY A 373 22.26 -10.11 0.79
N ASN A 374 22.37 -10.63 1.99
CA ASN A 374 21.49 -11.64 2.53
C ASN A 374 20.95 -11.17 3.86
N PHE A 375 19.72 -11.48 4.15
CA PHE A 375 19.26 -11.50 5.53
C PHE A 375 18.45 -12.76 5.82
N LEU A 376 18.57 -13.24 7.05
CA LEU A 376 17.83 -14.36 7.59
C LEU A 376 17.18 -13.92 8.89
N THR A 377 15.89 -14.13 9.03
CA THR A 377 15.19 -13.91 10.29
C THR A 377 14.43 -15.17 10.69
N ALA A 378 14.63 -15.60 11.91
CA ALA A 378 13.91 -16.70 12.54
C ALA A 378 13.11 -16.16 13.73
N LYS A 379 11.84 -16.54 13.84
CA LYS A 379 10.99 -16.21 14.98
C LYS A 379 10.37 -17.48 15.55
N LEU A 380 10.24 -17.52 16.85
CA LEU A 380 9.50 -18.54 17.59
C LEU A 380 8.63 -17.85 18.62
N ALA A 381 7.36 -18.20 18.67
CA ALA A 381 6.43 -17.73 19.68
C ALA A 381 5.69 -18.89 20.32
N ALA A 382 5.60 -18.89 21.64
CA ALA A 382 4.80 -19.80 22.42
C ALA A 382 3.73 -19.03 23.17
N ASP A 383 2.47 -19.42 23.01
CA ASP A 383 1.33 -18.86 23.72
C ASP A 383 0.69 -19.93 24.60
N TRP A 384 0.72 -19.71 25.89
CA TRP A 384 0.16 -20.60 26.88
C TRP A 384 -0.89 -19.90 27.74
N ARG A 385 -2.08 -20.49 27.78
CA ARG A 385 -3.24 -20.04 28.58
C ARG A 385 -3.55 -21.07 29.67
N PRO A 386 -2.82 -21.07 30.78
CA PRO A 386 -3.07 -22.03 31.85
C PRO A 386 -4.49 -21.98 32.39
N THR A 387 -5.10 -20.80 32.38
CA THR A 387 -6.50 -20.55 32.73
C THR A 387 -7.11 -19.50 31.80
N ASP A 388 -8.45 -19.37 31.84
CA ASP A 388 -9.14 -18.33 31.07
C ASP A 388 -8.81 -16.90 31.51
N LYS A 389 -8.12 -16.75 32.65
CA LYS A 389 -7.73 -15.47 33.24
C LYS A 389 -6.22 -15.18 33.11
N ALA A 390 -5.42 -16.13 32.68
CA ALA A 390 -3.98 -15.99 32.60
C ALA A 390 -3.46 -16.41 31.21
N GLN A 391 -2.53 -15.63 30.69
CA GLN A 391 -1.82 -15.91 29.45
C GLN A 391 -0.33 -15.57 29.62
N LEU A 392 0.51 -16.53 29.27
CA LEU A 392 1.94 -16.35 29.13
C LEU A 392 2.29 -16.43 27.64
N ARG A 393 2.96 -15.41 27.13
CA ARG A 393 3.48 -15.41 25.77
C ARG A 393 4.99 -15.22 25.80
N TRP A 394 5.69 -16.04 25.08
CA TRP A 394 7.13 -15.94 24.90
C TRP A 394 7.46 -15.85 23.41
N ASN A 395 8.14 -14.79 23.01
CA ASN A 395 8.56 -14.55 21.64
C ASN A 395 10.09 -14.49 21.62
N ILE A 396 10.70 -15.19 20.67
CA ILE A 396 12.12 -15.11 20.37
C ILE A 396 12.25 -14.74 18.90
N LYS A 397 13.12 -13.78 18.60
CA LYS A 397 13.56 -13.43 17.25
C LYS A 397 15.07 -13.56 17.18
N ALA A 398 15.59 -14.14 16.11
CA ALA A 398 17.00 -14.13 15.78
C ALA A 398 17.18 -13.65 14.34
N GLY A 399 18.13 -12.75 14.14
CA GLY A 399 18.43 -12.13 12.84
C GLY A 399 19.90 -12.32 12.47
N MET A 400 20.16 -12.45 11.17
CA MET A 400 21.50 -12.41 10.57
C MET A 400 21.43 -11.57 9.29
N THR A 401 22.35 -10.62 9.16
CA THR A 401 22.47 -9.72 8.02
C THR A 401 23.91 -9.75 7.51
N ASP A 402 24.08 -9.87 6.20
CA ASP A 402 25.36 -9.75 5.51
C ASP A 402 25.15 -8.93 4.24
N ILE A 403 25.62 -7.68 4.24
CA ILE A 403 25.37 -6.72 3.17
C ILE A 403 26.71 -6.12 2.72
N SER A 404 26.91 -6.03 1.41
CA SER A 404 28.02 -5.35 0.76
C SER A 404 27.47 -4.33 -0.22
N LEU A 405 27.84 -3.07 -0.04
CA LEU A 405 27.51 -1.93 -0.91
C LEU A 405 28.80 -1.38 -1.51
N GLY A 406 28.91 -1.40 -2.83
CA GLY A 406 29.99 -0.77 -3.59
C GLY A 406 29.45 0.40 -4.39
N THR A 407 30.07 1.58 -4.31
CA THR A 407 29.72 2.73 -5.13
C THR A 407 30.99 3.29 -5.78
N ALA A 408 31.06 3.24 -7.09
CA ALA A 408 32.12 3.90 -7.85
C ALA A 408 31.55 5.11 -8.59
N ALA A 409 32.17 6.28 -8.46
CA ALA A 409 31.72 7.46 -9.15
C ALA A 409 32.87 8.28 -9.73
N THR A 410 32.58 8.93 -10.87
CA THR A 410 33.47 9.82 -11.58
C THR A 410 32.78 11.13 -11.85
N ASN A 411 33.50 12.24 -11.72
CA ASN A 411 33.03 13.56 -12.08
C ASN A 411 34.10 14.25 -12.97
N SER A 412 33.71 14.66 -14.17
CA SER A 412 34.60 15.28 -15.17
C SER A 412 34.67 16.81 -15.08
N GLY A 413 34.14 17.44 -14.01
CA GLY A 413 34.28 18.87 -13.78
C GLY A 413 35.74 19.32 -13.76
N THR A 414 36.01 20.61 -13.59
CA THR A 414 37.35 21.27 -13.68
C THR A 414 38.47 20.55 -12.93
N SER A 415 38.16 19.56 -12.17
CA SER A 415 39.08 18.83 -11.30
C SER A 415 39.07 17.31 -11.42
N GLY A 416 38.21 16.68 -12.22
CA GLY A 416 38.18 15.24 -12.45
C GLY A 416 38.28 14.38 -11.16
N THR A 417 37.19 14.25 -10.39
CA THR A 417 37.21 13.45 -9.16
C THR A 417 36.74 12.02 -9.45
N LYS A 418 37.48 11.07 -8.92
CA LYS A 418 37.07 9.64 -8.89
C LYS A 418 37.05 9.17 -7.45
N TYR A 419 36.04 8.44 -7.08
CA TYR A 419 35.99 7.75 -5.79
C TYR A 419 35.36 6.37 -5.93
N ASP A 420 35.80 5.46 -5.07
CA ASP A 420 35.28 4.14 -4.88
C ASP A 420 35.01 3.96 -3.38
N ASN A 421 33.77 3.69 -3.04
CA ASN A 421 33.36 3.46 -1.67
C ASN A 421 32.80 2.05 -1.55
N THR A 422 33.36 1.25 -0.67
CA THR A 422 32.86 -0.08 -0.33
C THR A 422 32.45 -0.08 1.14
N ALA A 423 31.18 -0.42 1.42
CA ALA A 423 30.69 -0.61 2.76
C ALA A 423 30.23 -2.07 2.94
N LYS A 424 30.56 -2.66 4.07
CA LYS A 424 30.12 -4.01 4.48
C LYS A 424 29.50 -3.93 5.85
N ASN A 425 28.34 -4.55 5.99
CA ASN A 425 27.66 -4.71 7.27
C ASN A 425 27.43 -6.20 7.53
N ASN A 426 27.83 -6.66 8.70
CA ASN A 426 27.57 -8.00 9.20
C ASN A 426 26.89 -7.87 10.57
N GLY A 427 25.58 -8.10 10.60
CA GLY A 427 24.77 -7.99 11.80
C GLY A 427 24.28 -9.35 12.29
N ARG A 428 24.17 -9.48 13.59
CA ARG A 428 23.48 -10.57 14.27
C ARG A 428 22.68 -10.02 15.43
N ASP A 429 21.42 -10.42 15.53
CA ASP A 429 20.57 -9.99 16.61
C ASP A 429 19.78 -11.15 17.22
N ILE A 430 19.55 -11.07 18.52
CA ILE A 430 18.63 -11.95 19.24
C ILE A 430 17.79 -11.08 20.15
N GLU A 431 16.48 -11.18 20.01
CA GLU A 431 15.52 -10.52 20.86
C GLU A 431 14.61 -11.56 21.52
N SER A 432 14.36 -11.45 22.79
CA SER A 432 13.41 -12.30 23.52
C SER A 432 12.48 -11.45 24.36
N ASN A 433 11.20 -11.72 24.22
CA ASN A 433 10.14 -11.03 24.96
C ASN A 433 9.25 -12.04 25.67
N VAL A 434 9.08 -11.88 26.98
CA VAL A 434 8.14 -12.66 27.77
C VAL A 434 7.09 -11.75 28.32
N SER A 435 5.82 -12.05 28.09
CA SER A 435 4.69 -11.28 28.62
C SER A 435 3.72 -12.19 29.38
N LEU A 436 3.38 -11.78 30.59
CA LEU A 436 2.37 -12.42 31.43
C LEU A 436 1.20 -11.47 31.64
N ASN A 437 0.01 -11.90 31.24
CA ASN A 437 -1.25 -11.18 31.44
C ASN A 437 -2.13 -11.98 32.40
N VAL A 438 -2.57 -11.37 33.49
CA VAL A 438 -3.46 -12.02 34.47
C VAL A 438 -4.63 -11.10 34.80
N SER A 439 -5.85 -11.58 34.55
CA SER A 439 -7.09 -10.92 34.98
C SER A 439 -7.37 -11.25 36.43
N ALA A 440 -7.36 -10.23 37.31
CA ALA A 440 -7.66 -10.36 38.73
C ALA A 440 -8.84 -9.46 39.12
N GLY A 441 -10.02 -10.03 39.28
CA GLY A 441 -11.26 -9.30 39.56
C GLY A 441 -11.60 -8.30 38.45
N LYS A 442 -11.59 -7.00 38.78
CA LYS A 442 -11.82 -5.91 37.82
C LYS A 442 -10.52 -5.34 37.23
N GLY A 443 -9.35 -5.87 37.62
CA GLY A 443 -8.03 -5.40 37.19
C GLY A 443 -7.33 -6.37 36.26
N LEU A 444 -6.32 -5.86 35.56
CA LEU A 444 -5.41 -6.64 34.73
C LEU A 444 -3.98 -6.39 35.22
N LEU A 445 -3.28 -7.46 35.58
CA LEU A 445 -1.84 -7.44 35.81
C LEU A 445 -1.13 -7.75 34.53
N PHE A 446 -0.20 -6.90 34.15
CA PHE A 446 0.62 -7.03 32.96
C PHE A 446 2.10 -6.97 33.34
N VAL A 447 2.84 -8.02 33.06
CA VAL A 447 4.27 -8.11 33.34
C VAL A 447 4.99 -8.43 32.04
N ASN A 448 5.99 -7.62 31.70
CA ASN A 448 6.85 -7.83 30.54
C ASN A 448 8.33 -7.92 30.94
N GLY A 449 9.03 -8.86 30.34
CA GLY A 449 10.49 -8.95 30.36
C GLY A 449 11.02 -8.96 28.94
N ASN A 450 12.03 -8.14 28.68
CA ASN A 450 12.69 -8.07 27.36
C ASN A 450 14.19 -8.32 27.52
N PHE A 451 14.74 -9.09 26.61
CA PHE A 451 16.18 -9.27 26.42
C PHE A 451 16.49 -8.97 24.96
N ALA A 452 17.54 -8.20 24.72
CA ALA A 452 18.04 -7.95 23.39
C ALA A 452 19.56 -8.02 23.39
N TRP A 453 20.12 -8.71 22.42
CA TRP A 453 21.53 -8.75 22.14
C TRP A 453 21.72 -8.50 20.64
N ASN A 454 22.73 -7.65 20.33
CA ASN A 454 23.07 -7.35 18.95
C ASN A 454 24.61 -7.22 18.81
N ASP A 455 25.13 -7.73 17.71
CA ASP A 455 26.53 -7.61 17.29
C ASP A 455 26.53 -7.17 15.81
N ASP A 456 26.73 -5.86 15.62
CA ASP A 456 26.81 -5.25 14.27
C ASP A 456 28.25 -4.84 13.99
N LYS A 457 28.75 -5.25 12.84
CA LYS A 457 30.10 -4.92 12.36
C LYS A 457 29.98 -4.17 11.04
N ASP A 458 30.14 -2.87 11.12
CA ASP A 458 30.19 -1.99 9.96
C ASP A 458 31.66 -1.72 9.59
N ARG A 459 31.95 -1.90 8.32
CA ARG A 459 33.25 -1.54 7.75
C ARG A 459 33.02 -0.78 6.47
N SER A 460 33.61 0.42 6.37
CA SER A 460 33.61 1.18 5.14
C SER A 460 35.03 1.55 4.71
N MET A 461 35.27 1.53 3.40
CA MET A 461 36.52 1.92 2.78
C MET A 461 36.23 2.88 1.63
N LEU A 462 36.78 4.07 1.71
CA LEU A 462 36.71 5.09 0.66
C LEU A 462 38.09 5.25 0.01
N THR A 463 38.16 5.01 -1.29
CA THR A 463 39.32 5.29 -2.12
C THR A 463 39.02 6.47 -3.04
N THR A 464 39.89 7.44 -3.10
CA THR A 464 39.70 8.63 -3.93
C THR A 464 41.01 9.13 -4.55
N ASN A 465 40.93 9.72 -5.73
CA ASN A 465 42.10 10.35 -6.38
C ASN A 465 42.34 11.79 -5.88
N ARG A 466 41.53 12.30 -4.96
CA ARG A 466 41.65 13.64 -4.37
C ARG A 466 41.21 13.65 -2.93
N ARG A 467 41.75 14.62 -2.20
CA ARG A 467 41.32 14.89 -0.83
C ARG A 467 39.90 15.47 -0.83
N LEU A 468 38.94 14.72 -0.34
CA LEU A 468 37.50 15.09 -0.29
C LEU A 468 37.12 15.77 1.02
N LEU A 469 37.83 15.45 2.12
CA LEU A 469 37.54 15.95 3.46
C LEU A 469 38.80 16.60 4.04
N PRO A 470 38.69 17.58 4.95
CA PRO A 470 39.80 18.20 5.63
C PRO A 470 40.39 17.34 6.75
N VAL A 471 40.51 16.03 6.51
CA VAL A 471 41.08 15.04 7.43
C VAL A 471 42.34 14.43 6.85
N ASP A 472 43.24 13.95 7.71
CA ASP A 472 44.43 13.25 7.29
C ASP A 472 44.09 11.79 6.91
N TYR A 473 44.29 11.44 5.65
CA TYR A 473 44.02 10.10 5.13
C TYR A 473 45.21 9.14 5.29
N GLY A 474 46.29 9.55 5.97
CA GLY A 474 47.54 8.82 6.01
C GLY A 474 48.42 9.01 4.77
N THR A 475 49.57 8.37 4.76
CA THR A 475 50.62 8.61 3.77
C THR A 475 50.54 7.74 2.53
N ALA A 476 49.58 6.80 2.44
CA ALA A 476 49.49 5.89 1.31
C ALA A 476 48.20 6.14 0.52
N ASP A 477 48.34 6.57 -0.70
CA ASP A 477 47.41 6.47 -1.82
C ASP A 477 45.98 7.01 -1.64
N ASN A 478 45.78 8.11 -0.86
CA ASN A 478 44.49 8.74 -0.72
C ASN A 478 43.33 7.76 -0.29
N ALA A 479 43.67 6.74 0.49
CA ALA A 479 42.71 5.81 1.03
C ALA A 479 42.43 6.10 2.51
N ALA A 480 41.16 6.10 2.88
CA ALA A 480 40.71 6.20 4.26
C ALA A 480 39.82 4.98 4.62
N THR A 481 40.13 4.32 5.72
CA THR A 481 39.30 3.22 6.25
C THR A 481 38.75 3.66 7.60
N THR A 482 37.43 3.61 7.76
CA THR A 482 36.77 3.80 9.05
C THR A 482 36.07 2.50 9.45
N SER A 483 36.31 2.04 10.67
CA SER A 483 35.57 0.94 11.31
C SER A 483 34.96 1.46 12.61
N THR A 484 33.69 1.29 12.79
CA THR A 484 32.96 1.50 14.04
C THR A 484 32.40 0.19 14.55
#